data_78831b15cad146916bf6a40771a9d2c7
#
_entry.id   78831b15cad146916bf6a40771a9d2c7
#
_cell.length_a   1.000
_cell.length_b   1.000
_cell.length_c   1.000
_cell.angle_alpha   90.00
_cell.angle_beta   90.00
_cell.angle_gamma   90.00
#
_symmetry.space_group_name_H-M   'P 1'
#
loop_
_entity.id
_entity.type
_entity.pdbx_description
1 polymer ?
#
loop_
_entity_poly.entity_id
_entity_poly.type
_entity_poly.pdbx_seq_one_letter_code
_entity_poly.pdbx_strand_id
1 'polypeptide(L)'
;MNNYQWEDTDGDWYGDNQLGDDADGCPTVYGNSTGDRFGCLDTDGDGYSDPTANWGIITPNGYCQADGLPLDPTQWCDADGDGYGENPDGNQPDDCPDEKGSSFIDRNGCLDSDGDGYSDSADPFPNDGTQWENRDGDSLDCGGDNQTGNNPDLFPDDPTQCRDTDGDGYVDNSEGNNGDAFKNDPTQWSDIDGDGYGDNLAGVL
;
A
#
# COMPACT_ATOMS: atom_id res chain seq x y z
N MET A 1 -6.58 36.66 -28.69
CA MET A 1 -6.49 35.77 -29.90
C MET A 1 -5.32 36.25 -30.73
N ASN A 2 -4.48 35.35 -31.13
CA ASN A 2 -3.38 35.62 -32.01
C ASN A 2 -3.85 35.69 -33.50
N ASN A 3 -3.05 36.20 -34.40
CA ASN A 3 -3.47 36.50 -35.80
C ASN A 3 -3.89 35.29 -36.64
N TYR A 4 -3.81 34.08 -36.10
CA TYR A 4 -4.13 32.80 -36.77
C TYR A 4 -5.31 32.07 -36.15
N GLN A 5 -5.95 32.66 -35.09
CA GLN A 5 -7.11 32.13 -34.39
C GLN A 5 -8.30 33.05 -34.55
N TRP A 6 -9.27 32.74 -35.44
CA TRP A 6 -10.42 33.58 -35.77
C TRP A 6 -11.78 32.95 -35.50
N GLU A 7 -11.84 31.73 -35.09
CA GLU A 7 -13.04 31.02 -34.70
C GLU A 7 -12.80 30.41 -33.29
N ASP A 8 -13.81 30.50 -32.45
CA ASP A 8 -13.82 30.01 -31.07
C ASP A 8 -15.27 29.59 -30.82
N THR A 9 -15.56 28.30 -31.02
CA THR A 9 -16.93 27.78 -31.10
C THR A 9 -17.58 27.65 -29.73
N ASP A 10 -16.82 27.29 -28.71
CA ASP A 10 -17.34 27.08 -27.35
C ASP A 10 -17.12 28.28 -26.40
N GLY A 11 -16.28 29.23 -26.80
CA GLY A 11 -16.13 30.51 -26.10
C GLY A 11 -15.14 30.49 -24.94
N ASP A 12 -14.16 29.60 -24.95
CA ASP A 12 -13.17 29.43 -23.89
C ASP A 12 -11.88 30.26 -24.08
N TRP A 13 -11.79 31.01 -25.17
CA TRP A 13 -10.68 31.87 -25.59
C TRP A 13 -9.53 31.18 -26.32
N TYR A 14 -9.60 29.86 -26.53
CA TYR A 14 -8.75 29.17 -27.45
C TYR A 14 -9.39 29.08 -28.81
N GLY A 15 -8.65 29.05 -29.88
CA GLY A 15 -9.21 29.11 -31.22
C GLY A 15 -9.20 27.75 -31.92
N ASP A 16 -10.24 27.51 -32.72
CA ASP A 16 -10.50 26.24 -33.40
C ASP A 16 -9.46 25.87 -34.48
N ASN A 17 -8.62 26.84 -34.90
CA ASN A 17 -7.64 26.59 -35.96
C ASN A 17 -6.45 25.75 -35.45
N GLN A 18 -6.45 24.50 -35.79
CA GLN A 18 -5.42 23.52 -35.40
C GLN A 18 -3.99 23.84 -35.92
N LEU A 19 -3.86 24.82 -36.82
CA LEU A 19 -2.56 25.30 -37.31
C LEU A 19 -2.15 26.62 -36.64
N GLY A 20 -2.95 27.13 -35.74
CA GLY A 20 -2.66 28.32 -34.93
C GLY A 20 -1.80 27.99 -33.71
N ASP A 21 -1.27 29.06 -33.10
CA ASP A 21 -0.62 28.94 -31.80
C ASP A 21 -1.69 28.71 -30.72
N ASP A 22 -1.41 27.85 -29.74
CA ASP A 22 -2.33 27.48 -28.64
C ASP A 22 -3.70 27.05 -29.18
N ALA A 23 -3.70 26.18 -30.19
CA ALA A 23 -4.91 25.68 -30.82
C ALA A 23 -5.77 24.90 -29.81
N ASP A 24 -7.08 25.15 -29.86
CA ASP A 24 -8.04 24.45 -29.03
C ASP A 24 -8.04 22.95 -29.34
N GLY A 25 -7.75 22.14 -28.32
CA GLY A 25 -7.77 20.67 -28.39
C GLY A 25 -9.19 20.08 -28.35
N CYS A 26 -10.18 20.89 -27.92
CA CYS A 26 -11.57 20.47 -27.68
C CYS A 26 -12.61 21.49 -28.22
N PRO A 27 -12.58 21.89 -29.51
CA PRO A 27 -13.28 23.06 -30.08
C PRO A 27 -14.80 23.15 -29.90
N THR A 28 -15.42 22.25 -29.18
CA THR A 28 -16.86 22.21 -28.93
C THR A 28 -17.20 21.96 -27.47
N VAL A 29 -16.19 21.92 -26.62
CA VAL A 29 -16.32 21.65 -25.19
C VAL A 29 -15.49 22.69 -24.44
N TYR A 30 -16.14 23.71 -23.87
CA TYR A 30 -15.52 24.72 -23.06
C TYR A 30 -14.55 24.13 -22.03
N GLY A 31 -13.31 24.62 -21.97
CA GLY A 31 -12.30 24.15 -21.03
C GLY A 31 -11.23 25.19 -20.71
N ASN A 32 -10.33 24.84 -19.81
CA ASN A 32 -9.31 25.76 -19.30
C ASN A 32 -7.92 25.10 -19.16
N SER A 33 -7.77 23.87 -19.65
CA SER A 33 -6.49 23.16 -19.62
C SER A 33 -5.41 23.88 -20.45
N THR A 34 -4.16 23.78 -20.00
CA THR A 34 -3.01 24.46 -20.60
C THR A 34 -1.74 23.64 -20.63
N GLY A 35 -1.72 22.50 -19.94
CA GLY A 35 -0.53 21.68 -19.73
C GLY A 35 -0.28 20.66 -20.84
N ASP A 36 -1.34 19.95 -21.26
CA ASP A 36 -1.30 18.89 -22.25
C ASP A 36 -2.01 19.29 -23.57
N ARG A 37 -3.23 19.81 -23.47
CA ARG A 37 -4.05 20.36 -24.56
C ARG A 37 -4.63 21.69 -24.08
N PHE A 38 -4.72 22.65 -24.97
CA PHE A 38 -5.39 23.92 -24.66
C PHE A 38 -6.90 23.80 -24.82
N GLY A 39 -7.67 24.46 -23.94
CA GLY A 39 -9.11 24.60 -24.08
C GLY A 39 -9.92 23.33 -23.83
N CYS A 40 -9.36 22.32 -23.22
CA CYS A 40 -10.12 21.13 -22.84
C CYS A 40 -10.58 21.20 -21.37
N LEU A 41 -11.58 20.38 -21.03
CA LEU A 41 -12.05 20.30 -19.64
C LEU A 41 -10.90 19.92 -18.71
N ASP A 42 -10.77 20.68 -17.65
CA ASP A 42 -9.81 20.53 -16.56
C ASP A 42 -10.61 20.78 -15.28
N THR A 43 -10.95 19.70 -14.59
CA THR A 43 -11.93 19.76 -13.50
C THR A 43 -11.36 20.33 -12.22
N ASP A 44 -10.11 20.09 -11.92
CA ASP A 44 -9.48 20.56 -10.66
C ASP A 44 -8.58 21.79 -10.84
N GLY A 45 -8.23 22.12 -12.09
CA GLY A 45 -7.52 23.36 -12.43
C GLY A 45 -6.01 23.28 -12.32
N ASP A 46 -5.43 22.09 -12.44
CA ASP A 46 -3.98 21.88 -12.42
C ASP A 46 -3.29 22.18 -13.76
N GLY A 47 -4.08 22.31 -14.81
CA GLY A 47 -3.65 22.60 -16.17
C GLY A 47 -3.67 21.40 -17.11
N TYR A 48 -3.81 20.20 -16.62
CA TYR A 48 -3.97 19.00 -17.43
C TYR A 48 -5.44 18.72 -17.72
N SER A 49 -5.72 18.21 -18.91
CA SER A 49 -7.11 17.96 -19.31
C SER A 49 -7.64 16.62 -18.81
N ASP A 50 -8.90 16.61 -18.41
CA ASP A 50 -9.61 15.38 -18.07
C ASP A 50 -9.51 14.34 -19.19
N PRO A 51 -9.47 13.03 -18.87
CA PRO A 51 -9.38 11.98 -19.88
C PRO A 51 -10.67 11.87 -20.69
N THR A 52 -10.54 11.51 -21.96
CA THR A 52 -11.67 11.23 -22.86
C THR A 52 -11.46 9.90 -23.58
N ALA A 53 -12.49 9.43 -24.29
CA ALA A 53 -12.39 8.18 -25.06
C ALA A 53 -11.26 8.17 -26.12
N ASN A 54 -10.83 9.36 -26.58
CA ASN A 54 -9.79 9.52 -27.59
C ASN A 54 -8.50 10.13 -27.04
N TRP A 55 -8.51 10.50 -25.76
CA TRP A 55 -7.38 11.07 -25.04
C TRP A 55 -7.32 10.44 -23.66
N GLY A 56 -6.65 9.29 -23.57
CA GLY A 56 -6.52 8.51 -22.34
C GLY A 56 -5.44 9.04 -21.41
N ILE A 57 -5.41 8.52 -20.21
CA ILE A 57 -4.44 8.90 -19.16
C ILE A 57 -3.01 8.62 -19.66
N ILE A 58 -2.78 7.51 -20.35
CA ILE A 58 -1.45 7.06 -20.74
C ILE A 58 -1.37 6.88 -22.26
N THR A 59 -0.25 7.32 -22.86
CA THR A 59 0.08 7.04 -24.25
C THR A 59 0.43 5.56 -24.47
N PRO A 60 0.38 5.05 -25.71
CA PRO A 60 0.85 3.69 -26.02
C PRO A 60 2.31 3.39 -25.65
N ASN A 61 3.10 4.41 -25.37
CA ASN A 61 4.49 4.28 -24.94
C ASN A 61 4.68 4.42 -23.40
N GLY A 62 3.58 4.48 -22.65
CA GLY A 62 3.62 4.56 -21.17
C GLY A 62 3.89 5.94 -20.59
N TYR A 63 3.74 7.02 -21.35
CA TYR A 63 3.85 8.39 -20.82
C TYR A 63 2.48 8.94 -20.45
N CYS A 64 2.40 9.69 -19.34
CA CYS A 64 1.19 10.41 -18.96
C CYS A 64 0.77 11.39 -20.06
N GLN A 65 -0.52 11.47 -20.31
CA GLN A 65 -1.10 12.21 -21.41
C GLN A 65 -2.27 13.09 -20.94
N ALA A 66 -3.37 12.50 -20.48
CA ALA A 66 -4.43 13.22 -19.79
C ALA A 66 -4.21 13.16 -18.28
N ASP A 67 -4.97 13.98 -17.56
CA ASP A 67 -5.01 13.93 -16.11
C ASP A 67 -5.53 12.57 -15.60
N GLY A 68 -4.70 11.85 -14.86
CA GLY A 68 -5.04 10.57 -14.24
C GLY A 68 -5.89 10.71 -12.97
N LEU A 69 -5.85 11.90 -12.33
CA LEU A 69 -6.50 12.18 -11.07
C LEU A 69 -7.30 13.49 -11.11
N PRO A 70 -8.37 13.61 -11.93
CA PRO A 70 -9.08 14.85 -12.26
C PRO A 70 -9.81 15.55 -11.11
N LEU A 71 -9.54 15.17 -9.88
CA LEU A 71 -10.08 15.79 -8.67
C LEU A 71 -8.99 16.18 -7.67
N ASP A 72 -7.71 15.99 -8.03
CA ASP A 72 -6.58 16.32 -7.19
C ASP A 72 -5.59 17.26 -7.91
N PRO A 73 -5.70 18.58 -7.72
CA PRO A 73 -4.89 19.58 -8.43
C PRO A 73 -3.39 19.52 -8.08
N THR A 74 -2.96 18.54 -7.34
CA THR A 74 -1.55 18.29 -7.02
C THR A 74 -0.97 17.08 -7.73
N GLN A 75 -1.83 16.30 -8.43
CA GLN A 75 -1.47 15.06 -9.10
C GLN A 75 -2.13 15.00 -10.49
N TRP A 76 -1.37 14.74 -11.53
CA TRP A 76 -1.89 14.64 -12.93
C TRP A 76 -1.51 13.34 -13.62
N CYS A 77 -0.53 12.64 -13.13
CA CYS A 77 -0.04 11.39 -13.70
C CYS A 77 -0.35 10.23 -12.76
N ASP A 78 -0.96 9.19 -13.32
CA ASP A 78 -1.18 7.90 -12.67
C ASP A 78 -0.88 6.84 -13.75
N ALA A 79 0.37 6.38 -13.82
CA ALA A 79 0.87 5.59 -14.94
C ALA A 79 0.44 4.13 -14.89
N ASP A 80 0.28 3.56 -13.72
CA ASP A 80 -0.16 2.17 -13.53
C ASP A 80 -1.67 2.05 -13.27
N GLY A 81 -2.34 3.16 -12.97
CA GLY A 81 -3.79 3.23 -12.84
C GLY A 81 -4.32 2.69 -11.52
N ASP A 82 -3.61 2.91 -10.43
CA ASP A 82 -4.01 2.46 -9.09
C ASP A 82 -4.70 3.55 -8.25
N GLY A 83 -4.64 4.80 -8.70
CA GLY A 83 -5.28 5.95 -8.06
C GLY A 83 -4.35 6.77 -7.18
N TYR A 84 -3.05 6.48 -7.18
CA TYR A 84 -2.01 7.31 -6.59
C TYR A 84 -1.23 8.03 -7.70
N GLY A 85 -0.79 9.24 -7.42
CA GLY A 85 -0.15 10.08 -8.44
C GLY A 85 1.36 10.16 -8.26
N GLU A 86 2.06 10.32 -9.39
CA GLU A 86 3.52 10.26 -9.44
C GLU A 86 4.23 11.53 -9.01
N ASN A 87 3.50 12.63 -8.74
CA ASN A 87 4.12 13.85 -8.25
C ASN A 87 4.51 13.70 -6.77
N PRO A 88 5.82 13.63 -6.44
CA PRO A 88 6.26 13.40 -5.07
C PRO A 88 5.96 14.56 -4.11
N ASP A 89 5.63 15.74 -4.66
CA ASP A 89 5.25 16.92 -3.88
C ASP A 89 3.72 17.09 -3.78
N GLY A 90 2.96 16.18 -4.40
CA GLY A 90 1.49 16.17 -4.38
C GLY A 90 0.89 15.45 -3.17
N ASN A 91 -0.44 15.36 -3.15
CA ASN A 91 -1.15 14.59 -2.13
C ASN A 91 -0.92 13.10 -2.34
N GLN A 92 -0.62 12.37 -1.27
CA GLN A 92 -0.49 10.92 -1.28
C GLN A 92 0.28 10.40 -2.52
N PRO A 93 1.54 10.82 -2.71
CA PRO A 93 2.31 10.41 -3.86
C PRO A 93 2.46 8.88 -3.91
N ASP A 94 2.53 8.36 -5.12
CA ASP A 94 2.80 6.95 -5.36
C ASP A 94 4.27 6.61 -5.04
N ASP A 95 4.49 5.62 -4.20
CA ASP A 95 5.82 5.09 -3.87
C ASP A 95 6.27 3.98 -4.82
N CYS A 96 5.37 3.46 -5.66
CA CYS A 96 5.59 2.36 -6.60
C CYS A 96 5.03 2.64 -8.02
N PRO A 97 5.40 3.74 -8.69
CA PRO A 97 4.72 4.28 -9.87
C PRO A 97 4.75 3.41 -11.14
N ASP A 98 5.41 2.29 -11.12
CA ASP A 98 5.48 1.32 -12.23
C ASP A 98 4.72 0.01 -11.91
N GLU A 99 4.12 -0.09 -10.73
CA GLU A 99 3.50 -1.32 -10.22
C GLU A 99 2.20 -1.02 -9.47
N LYS A 100 1.07 -1.30 -10.13
CA LYS A 100 -0.25 -1.09 -9.54
C LYS A 100 -0.42 -1.79 -8.19
N GLY A 101 -0.71 -1.02 -7.15
CA GLY A 101 -0.87 -1.50 -5.80
C GLY A 101 -2.06 -0.95 -5.04
N SER A 102 -2.17 -1.29 -3.78
CA SER A 102 -3.29 -0.87 -2.93
C SER A 102 -2.87 -0.52 -1.51
N SER A 103 -1.57 -0.61 -1.21
CA SER A 103 -1.05 -0.25 0.12
C SER A 103 -1.20 1.26 0.39
N PHE A 104 -1.41 1.60 1.67
CA PHE A 104 -1.68 2.99 2.07
C PHE A 104 -1.22 3.32 3.50
N ILE A 105 -0.62 2.38 4.23
CA ILE A 105 -0.18 2.57 5.62
C ILE A 105 1.30 2.91 5.70
N ASP A 106 2.15 2.11 5.08
CA ASP A 106 3.60 2.29 5.07
C ASP A 106 4.09 3.01 3.81
N ARG A 107 3.51 2.66 2.67
CA ARG A 107 3.80 3.19 1.33
C ARG A 107 2.49 3.25 0.55
N ASN A 108 2.31 4.29 -0.27
CA ASN A 108 1.14 4.39 -1.14
C ASN A 108 1.39 3.67 -2.47
N GLY A 109 0.36 3.04 -3.01
CA GLY A 109 0.39 2.51 -4.38
C GLY A 109 1.28 1.28 -4.58
N CYS A 110 1.83 0.67 -3.54
CA CYS A 110 2.63 -0.53 -3.68
C CYS A 110 1.78 -1.81 -3.58
N LEU A 111 2.33 -2.92 -4.06
CA LEU A 111 1.65 -4.21 -4.00
C LEU A 111 1.32 -4.57 -2.55
N ASP A 112 0.07 -4.94 -2.33
CA ASP A 112 -0.51 -5.39 -1.06
C ASP A 112 -1.39 -6.60 -1.39
N SER A 113 -0.85 -7.79 -1.16
CA SER A 113 -1.45 -9.03 -1.66
C SER A 113 -2.64 -9.52 -0.83
N ASP A 114 -2.71 -9.16 0.45
CA ASP A 114 -3.77 -9.59 1.36
C ASP A 114 -4.75 -8.48 1.77
N GLY A 115 -4.41 -7.22 1.46
CA GLY A 115 -5.31 -6.08 1.59
C GLY A 115 -5.37 -5.49 3.00
N ASP A 116 -4.34 -5.65 3.80
CA ASP A 116 -4.29 -5.08 5.14
C ASP A 116 -3.79 -3.62 5.18
N GLY A 117 -3.27 -3.14 4.07
CA GLY A 117 -2.79 -1.78 3.86
C GLY A 117 -1.28 -1.61 3.96
N TYR A 118 -0.55 -2.62 4.39
CA TYR A 118 0.90 -2.64 4.32
C TYR A 118 1.38 -3.19 2.97
N SER A 119 2.49 -2.71 2.48
CA SER A 119 3.06 -3.23 1.23
C SER A 119 3.71 -4.59 1.46
N ASP A 120 3.59 -5.51 0.48
CA ASP A 120 4.24 -6.83 0.52
C ASP A 120 5.73 -6.76 0.86
N SER A 121 6.37 -5.63 0.51
CA SER A 121 7.80 -5.42 0.74
C SER A 121 8.16 -5.10 2.19
N ALA A 122 7.24 -4.59 2.96
CA ALA A 122 7.41 -4.22 4.37
C ALA A 122 6.66 -5.16 5.32
N ASP A 123 5.72 -5.93 4.79
CA ASP A 123 4.95 -6.90 5.54
C ASP A 123 5.66 -8.26 5.64
N PRO A 124 5.99 -8.74 6.86
CA PRO A 124 6.51 -10.10 7.07
C PRO A 124 5.51 -11.20 6.68
N PHE A 125 4.20 -10.89 6.60
CA PHE A 125 3.12 -11.83 6.36
C PHE A 125 2.25 -11.48 5.15
N PRO A 126 2.78 -11.25 3.94
CA PRO A 126 2.09 -10.62 2.81
C PRO A 126 0.95 -11.44 2.19
N ASN A 127 0.48 -12.46 2.86
CA ASN A 127 -0.67 -13.28 2.49
C ASN A 127 -1.61 -13.53 3.69
N ASP A 128 -1.43 -12.82 4.79
CA ASP A 128 -2.28 -12.90 5.99
C ASP A 128 -2.66 -11.51 6.49
N GLY A 129 -3.67 -10.90 5.90
CA GLY A 129 -4.19 -9.58 6.24
C GLY A 129 -4.68 -9.42 7.70
N THR A 130 -4.31 -10.32 8.56
CA THR A 130 -4.50 -10.19 10.00
C THR A 130 -3.19 -10.03 10.76
N GLN A 131 -2.04 -10.10 10.05
CA GLN A 131 -0.69 -9.98 10.62
C GLN A 131 0.18 -9.11 9.70
N TRP A 132 0.89 -8.14 10.22
CA TRP A 132 1.75 -7.21 9.49
C TRP A 132 3.04 -6.82 10.22
N GLU A 133 3.28 -7.36 11.41
CA GLU A 133 4.45 -7.04 12.23
C GLU A 133 5.05 -8.32 12.84
N ASN A 134 6.38 -8.39 12.89
CA ASN A 134 7.17 -9.37 13.62
C ASN A 134 8.33 -8.59 14.27
N ARG A 135 8.10 -8.09 15.48
CA ARG A 135 8.94 -7.10 16.16
C ARG A 135 10.27 -7.67 16.64
N ASP A 136 10.26 -8.86 17.13
CA ASP A 136 11.46 -9.50 17.69
C ASP A 136 12.26 -10.28 16.60
N GLY A 137 11.66 -10.48 15.42
CA GLY A 137 12.30 -11.09 14.28
C GLY A 137 12.55 -12.59 14.42
N ASP A 138 11.69 -13.26 15.15
CA ASP A 138 11.73 -14.72 15.29
C ASP A 138 11.28 -15.45 14.01
N SER A 139 11.01 -16.74 14.09
CA SER A 139 10.50 -17.48 12.95
C SER A 139 9.07 -17.09 12.59
N LEU A 140 8.79 -16.84 11.31
CA LEU A 140 7.42 -16.58 10.80
C LEU A 140 6.43 -17.73 11.09
N ASP A 141 6.91 -18.91 11.44
CA ASP A 141 6.07 -20.01 11.94
C ASP A 141 5.48 -19.71 13.34
N CYS A 142 6.07 -18.78 14.06
CA CYS A 142 5.56 -18.28 15.34
C CYS A 142 4.32 -17.40 15.16
N GLY A 143 4.22 -16.72 14.04
CA GLY A 143 3.13 -15.81 13.72
C GLY A 143 3.52 -14.36 13.86
N GLY A 144 2.53 -13.47 13.81
CA GLY A 144 2.75 -12.03 13.93
C GLY A 144 2.28 -11.45 15.24
N ASP A 145 2.63 -10.21 15.47
CA ASP A 145 2.41 -9.50 16.74
C ASP A 145 0.95 -9.14 17.03
N ASN A 146 0.07 -9.21 16.01
CA ASN A 146 -1.34 -8.95 16.24
C ASN A 146 -2.03 -10.09 16.97
N GLN A 147 -2.27 -9.89 18.27
CA GLN A 147 -2.86 -10.88 19.18
C GLN A 147 -4.30 -11.28 18.83
N THR A 148 -4.95 -10.58 17.90
CA THR A 148 -6.31 -10.88 17.41
C THR A 148 -6.30 -11.47 16.01
N GLY A 149 -5.13 -11.54 15.37
CA GLY A 149 -4.93 -12.12 14.05
C GLY A 149 -4.84 -13.64 14.05
N ASN A 150 -4.59 -14.19 12.88
CA ASN A 150 -4.32 -15.61 12.73
C ASN A 150 -2.93 -15.95 13.30
N ASN A 151 -2.83 -17.09 13.96
CA ASN A 151 -1.56 -17.58 14.48
C ASN A 151 -0.73 -16.47 15.18
N PRO A 152 -1.23 -15.85 16.26
CA PRO A 152 -0.51 -14.77 16.92
C PRO A 152 0.74 -15.32 17.63
N ASP A 153 1.82 -14.54 17.59
CA ASP A 153 2.92 -14.69 18.51
C ASP A 153 2.51 -14.24 19.92
N LEU A 154 2.56 -15.12 20.90
CA LEU A 154 2.18 -14.79 22.27
C LEU A 154 3.28 -14.03 23.03
N PHE A 155 4.50 -13.99 22.48
CA PHE A 155 5.68 -13.40 23.09
C PHE A 155 6.42 -12.43 22.14
N PRO A 156 5.76 -11.39 21.60
CA PRO A 156 6.25 -10.55 20.51
C PRO A 156 7.49 -9.69 20.83
N ASP A 157 8.09 -9.88 21.94
CA ASP A 157 9.33 -9.23 22.39
C ASP A 157 10.43 -10.25 22.77
N ASP A 158 10.20 -11.56 22.56
CA ASP A 158 11.14 -12.62 22.88
C ASP A 158 11.41 -13.57 21.70
N PRO A 159 12.45 -13.34 20.89
CA PRO A 159 12.75 -14.11 19.70
C PRO A 159 13.09 -15.60 19.96
N THR A 160 13.02 -16.04 21.18
CA THR A 160 13.22 -17.46 21.55
C THR A 160 11.92 -18.20 21.83
N GLN A 161 10.79 -17.48 21.85
CA GLN A 161 9.50 -18.00 22.32
C GLN A 161 8.35 -17.48 21.44
N CYS A 162 7.35 -18.29 21.19
CA CYS A 162 6.15 -17.86 20.47
C CYS A 162 4.85 -18.48 20.98
N ARG A 163 4.92 -19.59 21.71
CA ARG A 163 3.73 -20.35 22.13
C ARG A 163 3.86 -20.88 23.54
N ASP A 164 2.71 -21.02 24.18
CA ASP A 164 2.50 -21.76 25.42
C ASP A 164 1.28 -22.65 25.18
N THR A 165 1.52 -23.91 24.78
CA THR A 165 0.49 -24.81 24.27
C THR A 165 -0.47 -25.29 25.32
N ASP A 166 -0.01 -25.49 26.56
CA ASP A 166 -0.85 -25.99 27.65
C ASP A 166 -1.29 -24.88 28.64
N GLY A 167 -0.73 -23.66 28.52
CA GLY A 167 -1.19 -22.49 29.24
C GLY A 167 -0.71 -22.43 30.70
N ASP A 168 0.42 -23.06 31.02
CA ASP A 168 0.96 -23.09 32.37
C ASP A 168 1.87 -21.89 32.72
N GLY A 169 2.20 -21.06 31.70
CA GLY A 169 3.06 -19.89 31.82
C GLY A 169 4.54 -20.17 31.54
N TYR A 170 4.88 -21.37 31.14
CA TYR A 170 6.15 -21.75 30.54
C TYR A 170 5.95 -21.98 29.03
N VAL A 171 6.96 -21.73 28.24
CA VAL A 171 6.81 -21.62 26.78
C VAL A 171 7.37 -22.82 26.04
N ASP A 172 6.76 -23.17 24.93
CA ASP A 172 6.98 -24.42 24.19
C ASP A 172 8.44 -24.71 23.81
N ASN A 173 9.28 -23.68 23.64
CA ASN A 173 10.69 -23.87 23.33
C ASN A 173 11.51 -24.08 24.60
N SER A 174 11.83 -25.33 24.90
CA SER A 174 12.59 -25.71 26.10
C SER A 174 14.01 -25.13 26.19
N GLU A 175 14.57 -24.65 25.04
CA GLU A 175 15.89 -24.03 24.98
C GLU A 175 15.83 -22.49 25.05
N GLY A 176 14.64 -21.92 24.98
CA GLY A 176 14.41 -20.46 25.06
C GLY A 176 14.26 -19.94 26.49
N ASN A 177 13.95 -18.66 26.59
CA ASN A 177 13.65 -18.04 27.89
C ASN A 177 12.40 -18.66 28.51
N ASN A 178 12.47 -19.08 29.77
CA ASN A 178 11.37 -19.69 30.52
C ASN A 178 10.77 -20.93 29.80
N GLY A 179 11.64 -21.75 29.18
CA GLY A 179 11.25 -22.87 28.36
C GLY A 179 10.62 -24.03 29.13
N ASP A 180 9.67 -24.69 28.49
CA ASP A 180 8.94 -25.85 28.98
C ASP A 180 9.48 -27.15 28.38
N ALA A 181 9.90 -28.09 29.23
CA ALA A 181 10.31 -29.44 28.84
C ALA A 181 9.11 -30.36 28.52
N PHE A 182 7.89 -29.98 28.95
CA PHE A 182 6.67 -30.77 28.85
C PHE A 182 5.48 -30.01 28.27
N LYS A 183 5.66 -29.33 27.18
CA LYS A 183 4.73 -28.39 26.49
C LYS A 183 3.27 -28.81 26.29
N ASN A 184 2.87 -29.96 26.76
CA ASN A 184 1.49 -30.47 26.71
C ASN A 184 0.99 -30.93 28.10
N ASP A 185 1.74 -30.65 29.16
CA ASP A 185 1.36 -31.07 30.53
C ASP A 185 1.44 -29.86 31.47
N PRO A 186 0.33 -29.11 31.69
CA PRO A 186 0.29 -27.88 32.47
C PRO A 186 0.63 -28.05 33.95
N THR A 187 1.14 -29.18 34.33
CA THR A 187 1.59 -29.48 35.70
C THR A 187 3.09 -29.66 35.80
N GLN A 188 3.78 -29.74 34.68
CA GLN A 188 5.22 -30.01 34.56
C GLN A 188 5.88 -29.08 33.54
N TRP A 189 7.02 -28.46 33.87
CA TRP A 189 7.77 -27.57 32.97
C TRP A 189 9.30 -27.79 33.04
N SER A 190 9.81 -28.56 34.03
CA SER A 190 11.23 -28.73 34.26
C SER A 190 11.62 -30.21 34.24
N ASP A 191 12.68 -30.54 33.50
CA ASP A 191 13.36 -31.85 33.47
C ASP A 191 14.86 -31.58 33.59
N ILE A 192 15.36 -31.54 34.84
CA ILE A 192 16.72 -31.10 35.16
C ILE A 192 17.76 -32.16 34.84
N ASP A 193 17.39 -33.43 35.01
CA ASP A 193 18.32 -34.55 34.79
C ASP A 193 18.13 -35.21 33.41
N GLY A 194 17.09 -34.84 32.65
CA GLY A 194 16.84 -35.31 31.28
C GLY A 194 16.30 -36.74 31.22
N ASP A 195 15.64 -37.22 32.28
CA ASP A 195 15.12 -38.59 32.32
C ASP A 195 13.69 -38.72 31.75
N GLY A 196 13.05 -37.59 31.38
CA GLY A 196 11.71 -37.55 30.79
C GLY A 196 10.58 -37.55 31.84
N TYR A 197 10.91 -37.33 33.11
CA TYR A 197 9.95 -37.07 34.18
C TYR A 197 10.13 -35.65 34.73
N GLY A 198 9.04 -35.02 35.05
CA GLY A 198 9.09 -33.62 35.52
C GLY A 198 9.62 -33.49 36.94
N ASP A 199 10.53 -32.49 37.11
CA ASP A 199 11.18 -32.20 38.38
C ASP A 199 10.52 -31.05 39.16
N ASN A 200 9.57 -30.36 38.54
CA ASN A 200 8.89 -29.31 39.27
C ASN A 200 8.01 -29.88 40.34
N LEU A 201 8.27 -29.46 41.54
CA LEU A 201 7.47 -29.80 42.72
C LEU A 201 6.09 -29.14 42.65
N ALA A 202 5.26 -29.57 41.67
CA ALA A 202 3.86 -29.21 41.58
C ALA A 202 3.13 -29.76 42.76
N GLY A 203 2.96 -28.89 43.78
CA GLY A 203 1.94 -29.09 44.80
C GLY A 203 2.11 -30.29 45.72
N VAL A 204 3.08 -30.21 46.61
CA VAL A 204 2.87 -30.73 47.95
C VAL A 204 2.17 -29.64 48.77
N LEU A 205 0.85 -29.54 48.62
CA LEU A 205 -0.04 -28.92 49.61
C LEU A 205 -0.78 -30.03 50.37
#